data_5f6b2e3954af1397628cd81073d27cba
#
_entry.id   5f6b2e3954af1397628cd81073d27cba
#
_cell.length_a   1.000
_cell.length_b   1.000
_cell.length_c   1.000
_cell.angle_alpha   90.00
_cell.angle_beta   90.00
_cell.angle_gamma   90.00
#
_symmetry.space_group_name_H-M   'P 1'
#
loop_
_entity.id
_entity.type
_entity.pdbx_description
1 polymer ?
#
loop_
_entity_poly.entity_id
_entity_poly.type
_entity_poly.pdbx_seq_one_letter_code
_entity_poly.pdbx_strand_id
1 'polypeptide(L)'
;KNLREEDLLQSCRTAFSGGWSGVKLYFMLGLPTETDEDVLGIADLARKVYQCWRECTPNRARGVRITVSTSWFVPKPHTAFQWDAQIPVEEYQRRVNLLRDALKRDRSITYNWHDPQTSYLEAIFSRGDRRLADVLEHAWQNGAKFDSWSEYFDFHRWMDALSACGLDGDFYAHR
;
A
#
# COMPACT_ATOMS: atom_id res chain seq x y z
N LYS A 1 -11.03 10.71 6.04
CA LYS A 1 -10.95 11.88 5.14
C LYS A 1 -12.31 12.23 4.51
N ASN A 2 -13.40 11.55 4.89
CA ASN A 2 -14.78 11.80 4.43
C ASN A 2 -14.93 11.90 2.89
N LEU A 3 -14.11 11.20 2.13
CA LEU A 3 -14.22 11.10 0.69
C LEU A 3 -15.25 10.02 0.35
N ARG A 4 -16.31 10.40 -0.36
CA ARG A 4 -17.34 9.47 -0.83
C ARG A 4 -16.99 8.94 -2.23
N GLU A 5 -17.59 7.82 -2.58
CA GLU A 5 -17.48 7.24 -3.93
C GLU A 5 -17.93 8.24 -5.00
N GLU A 6 -19.04 8.95 -4.76
CA GLU A 6 -19.57 9.94 -5.70
C GLU A 6 -18.56 11.08 -5.97
N ASP A 7 -17.86 11.55 -4.93
CA ASP A 7 -16.86 12.63 -5.06
C ASP A 7 -15.68 12.18 -5.93
N LEU A 8 -15.22 10.93 -5.75
CA LEU A 8 -14.18 10.33 -6.58
C LEU A 8 -14.65 10.20 -8.04
N LEU A 9 -15.84 9.63 -8.27
CA LEU A 9 -16.37 9.44 -9.61
C LEU A 9 -16.63 10.77 -10.30
N GLN A 10 -17.10 11.81 -9.59
CA GLN A 10 -17.27 13.15 -10.14
C GLN A 10 -15.93 13.78 -10.54
N SER A 11 -14.89 13.60 -9.74
CA SER A 11 -13.53 14.05 -10.06
C SER A 11 -13.00 13.35 -11.32
N CYS A 12 -13.24 12.04 -11.44
CA CYS A 12 -12.89 11.25 -12.61
C CYS A 12 -13.66 11.73 -13.87
N ARG A 13 -14.95 12.02 -13.75
CA ARG A 13 -15.76 12.58 -14.86
C ARG A 13 -15.17 13.88 -15.39
N THR A 14 -14.85 14.80 -14.48
CA THR A 14 -14.24 16.08 -14.82
C THR A 14 -12.92 15.89 -15.55
N ALA A 15 -12.04 15.02 -15.03
CA ALA A 15 -10.74 14.73 -15.64
C ALA A 15 -10.89 14.11 -17.03
N PHE A 16 -11.74 13.09 -17.19
CA PHE A 16 -11.93 12.38 -18.46
C PHE A 16 -12.61 13.25 -19.52
N SER A 17 -13.58 14.08 -19.14
CA SER A 17 -14.20 15.07 -20.02
C SER A 17 -13.18 16.12 -20.49
N GLY A 18 -12.19 16.45 -19.66
CA GLY A 18 -11.06 17.33 -19.99
C GLY A 18 -9.95 16.64 -20.83
N GLY A 19 -10.14 15.38 -21.23
CA GLY A 19 -9.22 14.66 -22.13
C GLY A 19 -8.12 13.86 -21.43
N TRP A 20 -8.15 13.73 -20.10
CA TRP A 20 -7.23 12.87 -19.38
C TRP A 20 -7.52 11.40 -19.69
N SER A 21 -6.46 10.59 -19.77
CA SER A 21 -6.54 9.15 -20.07
C SER A 21 -5.84 8.27 -19.03
N GLY A 22 -5.42 8.84 -17.92
CA GLY A 22 -4.76 8.12 -16.83
C GLY A 22 -5.27 8.55 -15.46
N VAL A 23 -5.55 7.56 -14.59
CA VAL A 23 -5.92 7.76 -13.19
C VAL A 23 -5.16 6.77 -12.33
N LYS A 24 -4.64 7.23 -11.19
CA LYS A 24 -4.02 6.37 -10.18
C LYS A 24 -4.82 6.47 -8.88
N LEU A 25 -5.32 5.32 -8.44
CA LEU A 25 -6.09 5.16 -7.22
C LEU A 25 -5.20 4.55 -6.15
N TYR A 26 -5.15 5.17 -4.99
CA TYR A 26 -4.35 4.71 -3.86
C TYR A 26 -5.24 4.21 -2.75
N PHE A 27 -4.95 3.00 -2.27
CA PHE A 27 -5.64 2.36 -1.15
C PHE A 27 -4.65 1.82 -0.13
N MET A 28 -5.14 1.45 1.02
CA MET A 28 -4.42 0.65 2.02
C MET A 28 -5.12 -0.69 2.18
N LEU A 29 -4.35 -1.75 2.45
CA LEU A 29 -4.83 -3.06 2.85
C LEU A 29 -4.39 -3.34 4.29
N GLY A 30 -5.24 -4.02 5.05
CA GLY A 30 -4.95 -4.37 6.43
C GLY A 30 -5.45 -3.36 7.45
N LEU A 31 -6.42 -2.54 7.09
CA LEU A 31 -7.10 -1.65 8.04
C LEU A 31 -7.82 -2.48 9.11
N PRO A 32 -7.92 -1.99 10.37
CA PRO A 32 -8.73 -2.62 11.38
C PRO A 32 -10.17 -2.85 10.89
N THR A 33 -10.70 -4.03 11.14
CA THR A 33 -12.05 -4.48 10.72
C THR A 33 -12.27 -4.66 9.22
N GLU A 34 -11.24 -4.47 8.37
CA GLU A 34 -11.35 -4.68 6.92
C GLU A 34 -11.71 -6.13 6.59
N THR A 35 -12.73 -6.31 5.76
CA THR A 35 -13.22 -7.60 5.28
C THR A 35 -12.74 -7.91 3.86
N ASP A 36 -12.94 -9.14 3.40
CA ASP A 36 -12.65 -9.51 2.01
C ASP A 36 -13.55 -8.76 1.01
N GLU A 37 -14.78 -8.44 1.41
CA GLU A 37 -15.71 -7.63 0.63
C GLU A 37 -15.18 -6.21 0.44
N ASP A 38 -14.55 -5.62 1.46
CA ASP A 38 -13.92 -4.30 1.36
C ASP A 38 -12.75 -4.33 0.37
N VAL A 39 -11.92 -5.38 0.42
CA VAL A 39 -10.81 -5.57 -0.51
C VAL A 39 -11.32 -5.73 -1.95
N LEU A 40 -12.38 -6.53 -2.17
CA LEU A 40 -13.00 -6.69 -3.49
C LEU A 40 -13.69 -5.40 -3.97
N GLY A 41 -14.22 -4.59 -3.04
CA GLY A 41 -14.78 -3.27 -3.33
C GLY A 41 -13.79 -2.34 -4.03
N ILE A 42 -12.49 -2.50 -3.81
CA ILE A 42 -11.45 -1.76 -4.54
C ILE A 42 -11.50 -2.10 -6.05
N ALA A 43 -11.65 -3.37 -6.39
CA ALA A 43 -11.76 -3.79 -7.79
C ALA A 43 -13.04 -3.24 -8.44
N ASP A 44 -14.16 -3.27 -7.71
CA ASP A 44 -15.43 -2.75 -8.20
C ASP A 44 -15.37 -1.23 -8.41
N LEU A 45 -14.74 -0.50 -7.50
CA LEU A 45 -14.53 0.94 -7.67
C LEU A 45 -13.64 1.26 -8.88
N ALA A 46 -12.59 0.49 -9.11
CA ALA A 46 -11.75 0.65 -10.30
C ALA A 46 -12.53 0.40 -11.60
N ARG A 47 -13.44 -0.58 -11.62
CA ARG A 47 -14.36 -0.84 -12.75
C ARG A 47 -15.36 0.30 -12.95
N LYS A 48 -15.90 0.89 -11.88
CA LYS A 48 -16.77 2.07 -11.96
C LYS A 48 -16.01 3.27 -12.55
N VAL A 49 -14.74 3.46 -12.20
CA VAL A 49 -13.88 4.49 -12.82
C VAL A 49 -13.67 4.22 -14.31
N TYR A 50 -13.46 2.96 -14.70
CA TYR A 50 -13.39 2.58 -16.11
C TYR A 50 -14.69 2.86 -16.85
N GLN A 51 -15.82 2.52 -16.26
CA GLN A 51 -17.14 2.82 -16.86
C GLN A 51 -17.36 4.33 -17.00
N CYS A 52 -17.00 5.10 -15.97
CA CYS A 52 -17.05 6.56 -16.01
C CYS A 52 -16.25 7.13 -17.19
N TRP A 53 -15.04 6.62 -17.44
CA TRP A 53 -14.26 7.01 -18.62
C TRP A 53 -15.00 6.68 -19.93
N ARG A 54 -15.61 5.50 -20.02
CA ARG A 54 -16.39 5.11 -21.20
C ARG A 54 -17.57 6.03 -21.50
N GLU A 55 -18.20 6.56 -20.45
CA GLU A 55 -19.36 7.45 -20.56
C GLU A 55 -18.95 8.88 -20.93
N CYS A 56 -17.85 9.38 -20.37
CA CYS A 56 -17.49 10.79 -20.44
C CYS A 56 -16.50 11.15 -21.56
N THR A 57 -15.77 10.15 -22.10
CA THR A 57 -14.70 10.44 -23.07
C THR A 57 -15.23 10.46 -24.49
N PRO A 58 -15.17 11.61 -25.20
CA PRO A 58 -15.65 11.72 -26.57
C PRO A 58 -14.85 10.88 -27.56
N ASN A 59 -13.53 10.80 -27.38
CA ASN A 59 -12.62 10.05 -28.25
C ASN A 59 -11.89 8.97 -27.47
N ARG A 60 -12.26 7.72 -27.66
CA ARG A 60 -11.73 6.54 -26.96
C ARG A 60 -10.51 5.93 -27.64
N ALA A 61 -10.01 6.48 -28.73
CA ALA A 61 -8.92 5.90 -29.50
C ALA A 61 -7.60 5.73 -28.69
N ARG A 62 -7.37 6.61 -27.71
CA ARG A 62 -6.17 6.54 -26.85
C ARG A 62 -6.28 5.50 -25.73
N GLY A 63 -7.46 4.93 -25.49
CA GLY A 63 -7.70 4.07 -24.35
C GLY A 63 -7.62 4.81 -23.01
N VAL A 64 -7.66 4.05 -21.92
CA VAL A 64 -7.46 4.56 -20.55
C VAL A 64 -6.49 3.67 -19.80
N ARG A 65 -5.71 4.25 -18.90
CA ARG A 65 -4.89 3.53 -17.94
C ARG A 65 -5.38 3.85 -16.52
N ILE A 66 -5.91 2.87 -15.85
CA ILE A 66 -6.27 2.96 -14.44
C ILE A 66 -5.24 2.15 -13.65
N THR A 67 -4.58 2.79 -12.70
CA THR A 67 -3.63 2.11 -11.81
C THR A 67 -4.23 2.05 -10.41
N VAL A 68 -4.46 0.87 -9.90
CA VAL A 68 -4.73 0.61 -8.49
C VAL A 68 -3.40 0.39 -7.79
N SER A 69 -3.14 1.13 -6.74
CA SER A 69 -1.93 0.97 -5.94
C SER A 69 -2.31 0.79 -4.48
N THR A 70 -1.88 -0.31 -3.87
CA THR A 70 -2.14 -0.57 -2.45
C THR A 70 -0.85 -0.55 -1.65
N SER A 71 -0.92 0.02 -0.45
CA SER A 71 0.10 -0.08 0.58
C SER A 71 -0.40 -0.93 1.73
N TRP A 72 0.51 -1.60 2.42
CA TRP A 72 0.18 -2.24 3.69
C TRP A 72 -0.08 -1.16 4.75
N PHE A 73 -1.18 -1.27 5.48
CA PHE A 73 -1.51 -0.34 6.54
C PHE A 73 -0.46 -0.42 7.65
N VAL A 74 0.09 0.73 8.01
CA VAL A 74 1.03 0.87 9.13
C VAL A 74 0.39 1.77 10.17
N PRO A 75 0.06 1.26 11.37
CA PRO A 75 -0.45 2.08 12.46
C PRO A 75 0.61 3.11 12.89
N LYS A 76 0.27 4.37 12.81
CA LYS A 76 1.20 5.47 13.14
C LYS A 76 0.93 6.01 14.53
N PRO A 77 1.98 6.36 15.32
CA PRO A 77 1.83 7.09 16.57
C PRO A 77 1.04 8.39 16.37
N HIS A 78 0.34 8.82 17.39
CA HIS A 78 -0.48 10.04 17.40
C HIS A 78 -1.64 10.06 16.39
N THR A 79 -2.07 8.88 15.92
CA THR A 79 -3.28 8.70 15.10
C THR A 79 -4.32 7.90 15.87
N ALA A 80 -5.57 7.88 15.37
CA ALA A 80 -6.64 7.09 15.96
C ALA A 80 -6.31 5.59 16.03
N PHE A 81 -5.48 5.10 15.11
CA PHE A 81 -5.09 3.69 14.98
C PHE A 81 -3.77 3.35 15.67
N GLN A 82 -3.21 4.23 16.49
CA GLN A 82 -1.88 4.02 17.10
C GLN A 82 -1.77 2.76 17.98
N TRP A 83 -2.90 2.26 18.48
CA TRP A 83 -2.97 1.07 19.34
C TRP A 83 -3.35 -0.21 18.58
N ASP A 84 -3.65 -0.09 17.28
CA ASP A 84 -3.93 -1.26 16.46
C ASP A 84 -2.63 -1.95 16.06
N ALA A 85 -2.73 -3.26 15.83
CA ALA A 85 -1.63 -4.05 15.27
C ALA A 85 -1.59 -3.91 13.75
N GLN A 86 -0.39 -3.96 13.17
CA GLN A 86 -0.25 -4.30 11.76
C GLN A 86 -0.65 -5.76 11.57
N ILE A 87 -1.43 -6.10 10.55
CA ILE A 87 -1.81 -7.49 10.28
C ILE A 87 -0.55 -8.31 9.90
N PRO A 88 -0.55 -9.65 10.08
CA PRO A 88 0.58 -10.49 9.65
C PRO A 88 0.84 -10.39 8.15
N VAL A 89 2.10 -10.64 7.75
CA VAL A 89 2.53 -10.57 6.34
C VAL A 89 1.77 -11.57 5.45
N GLU A 90 1.46 -12.75 5.97
CA GLU A 90 0.70 -13.78 5.26
C GLU A 90 -0.71 -13.30 4.94
N GLU A 91 -1.36 -12.61 5.88
CA GLU A 91 -2.69 -12.06 5.69
C GLU A 91 -2.67 -10.88 4.70
N TYR A 92 -1.66 -10.01 4.78
CA TYR A 92 -1.47 -8.96 3.77
C TYR A 92 -1.30 -9.57 2.38
N GLN A 93 -0.43 -10.57 2.24
CA GLN A 93 -0.20 -11.23 0.96
C GLN A 93 -1.44 -11.96 0.44
N ARG A 94 -2.24 -12.55 1.31
CA ARG A 94 -3.54 -13.14 0.97
C ARG A 94 -4.48 -12.09 0.35
N ARG A 95 -4.60 -10.92 0.97
CA ARG A 95 -5.43 -9.81 0.46
C ARG A 95 -4.91 -9.24 -0.85
N VAL A 96 -3.60 -9.09 -0.99
CA VAL A 96 -2.97 -8.71 -2.27
C VAL A 96 -3.33 -9.70 -3.37
N ASN A 97 -3.24 -11.00 -3.09
CA ASN A 97 -3.58 -12.05 -4.06
C ASN A 97 -5.08 -12.03 -4.40
N LEU A 98 -5.95 -11.83 -3.41
CA LEU A 98 -7.41 -11.70 -3.60
C LEU A 98 -7.72 -10.58 -4.60
N LEU A 99 -7.17 -9.38 -4.36
CA LEU A 99 -7.39 -8.22 -5.24
C LEU A 99 -6.75 -8.42 -6.62
N ARG A 100 -5.55 -9.00 -6.69
CA ARG A 100 -4.88 -9.32 -7.96
C ARG A 100 -5.73 -10.27 -8.80
N ASP A 101 -6.26 -11.32 -8.19
CA ASP A 101 -7.11 -12.29 -8.88
C ASP A 101 -8.44 -11.70 -9.34
N ALA A 102 -9.01 -10.79 -8.57
CA ALA A 102 -10.19 -10.04 -8.96
C ALA A 102 -9.94 -9.16 -10.20
N LEU A 103 -8.76 -8.53 -10.31
CA LEU A 103 -8.42 -7.58 -11.37
C LEU A 103 -7.77 -8.20 -12.61
N LYS A 104 -7.34 -9.47 -12.57
CA LYS A 104 -6.51 -10.09 -13.64
C LYS A 104 -7.11 -10.09 -15.04
N ARG A 105 -8.44 -9.95 -15.17
CA ARG A 105 -9.14 -9.91 -16.47
C ARG A 105 -9.38 -8.48 -16.98
N ASP A 106 -9.12 -7.47 -16.18
CA ASP A 106 -9.40 -6.07 -16.47
C ASP A 106 -8.20 -5.41 -17.17
N ARG A 107 -8.08 -5.56 -18.50
CA ARG A 107 -6.91 -5.12 -19.29
C ARG A 107 -6.55 -3.64 -19.17
N SER A 108 -7.51 -2.79 -18.81
CA SER A 108 -7.30 -1.35 -18.62
C SER A 108 -6.89 -0.98 -17.20
N ILE A 109 -6.84 -1.95 -16.28
CA ILE A 109 -6.51 -1.76 -14.89
C ILE A 109 -5.18 -2.45 -14.58
N THR A 110 -4.22 -1.68 -14.10
CA THR A 110 -2.93 -2.21 -13.62
C THR A 110 -2.97 -2.19 -12.10
N TYR A 111 -2.56 -3.29 -11.46
CA TYR A 111 -2.48 -3.38 -10.02
C TYR A 111 -1.03 -3.42 -9.55
N ASN A 112 -0.68 -2.53 -8.62
CA ASN A 112 0.61 -2.47 -7.95
C ASN A 112 0.40 -2.51 -6.44
N TRP A 113 1.33 -3.11 -5.72
CA TRP A 113 1.33 -3.13 -4.25
C TRP A 113 2.73 -2.85 -3.72
N HIS A 114 2.79 -2.37 -2.48
CA HIS A 114 4.07 -2.14 -1.80
C HIS A 114 4.67 -3.47 -1.32
N ASP A 115 5.99 -3.51 -1.32
CA ASP A 115 6.74 -4.62 -0.78
C ASP A 115 6.45 -4.79 0.72
N PRO A 116 6.12 -6.02 1.18
CA PRO A 116 5.79 -6.25 2.58
C PRO A 116 6.97 -6.05 3.53
N GLN A 117 8.20 -6.35 3.11
CA GLN A 117 9.40 -6.22 3.94
C GLN A 117 9.67 -4.74 4.27
N THR A 118 9.55 -3.86 3.27
CA THR A 118 9.68 -2.41 3.46
C THR A 118 8.59 -1.88 4.40
N SER A 119 7.34 -2.34 4.24
CA SER A 119 6.22 -1.91 5.08
C SER A 119 6.33 -2.42 6.52
N TYR A 120 6.91 -3.60 6.72
CA TYR A 120 7.19 -4.14 8.04
C TYR A 120 8.27 -3.30 8.77
N LEU A 121 9.36 -2.97 8.08
CA LEU A 121 10.38 -2.07 8.64
C LEU A 121 9.80 -0.68 8.95
N GLU A 122 8.92 -0.17 8.09
CA GLU A 122 8.22 1.09 8.36
C GLU A 122 7.42 1.03 9.66
N ALA A 123 6.74 -0.09 9.94
CA ALA A 123 6.01 -0.28 11.18
C ALA A 123 6.96 -0.27 12.39
N ILE A 124 8.06 -1.01 12.32
CA ILE A 124 9.08 -1.06 13.39
C ILE A 124 9.59 0.36 13.70
N PHE A 125 10.06 1.08 12.68
CA PHE A 125 10.67 2.40 12.90
C PHE A 125 9.66 3.49 13.25
N SER A 126 8.42 3.41 12.78
CA SER A 126 7.42 4.42 13.13
C SER A 126 6.83 4.23 14.52
N ARG A 127 6.85 3.02 15.07
CA ARG A 127 6.28 2.68 16.40
C ARG A 127 7.37 2.43 17.46
N GLY A 128 8.60 2.37 17.02
CA GLY A 128 9.73 2.06 17.89
C GLY A 128 10.16 3.20 18.80
N ASP A 129 11.12 2.91 19.61
CA ASP A 129 11.69 3.83 20.59
C ASP A 129 13.18 4.08 20.32
N ARG A 130 13.85 4.84 21.23
CA ARG A 130 15.25 5.22 21.07
C ARG A 130 16.24 4.05 20.90
N ARG A 131 15.89 2.84 21.32
CA ARG A 131 16.75 1.64 21.16
C ARG A 131 16.98 1.29 19.68
N LEU A 132 16.09 1.73 18.79
CA LEU A 132 16.29 1.57 17.36
C LEU A 132 17.44 2.39 16.79
N ALA A 133 18.00 3.34 17.54
CA ALA A 133 19.21 4.05 17.13
C ALA A 133 20.40 3.10 16.97
N ASP A 134 20.53 2.15 17.88
CA ASP A 134 21.60 1.12 17.85
C ASP A 134 21.39 0.18 16.63
N VAL A 135 20.15 -0.13 16.30
CA VAL A 135 19.81 -0.92 15.09
C VAL A 135 20.20 -0.18 13.80
N LEU A 136 19.92 1.12 13.73
CA LEU A 136 20.29 1.95 12.57
C LEU A 136 21.82 1.99 12.42
N GLU A 137 22.56 2.20 13.52
CA GLU A 137 24.01 2.22 13.50
C GLU A 137 24.59 0.88 13.07
N HIS A 138 24.07 -0.23 13.65
CA HIS A 138 24.50 -1.58 13.30
C HIS A 138 24.23 -1.91 11.82
N ALA A 139 23.03 -1.60 11.32
CA ALA A 139 22.70 -1.82 9.92
C ALA A 139 23.61 -0.99 8.98
N TRP A 140 23.86 0.28 9.32
CA TRP A 140 24.77 1.14 8.56
C TRP A 140 26.21 0.61 8.54
N GLN A 141 26.75 0.17 9.67
CA GLN A 141 28.08 -0.43 9.77
C GLN A 141 28.19 -1.70 8.91
N ASN A 142 27.08 -2.44 8.76
CA ASN A 142 26.99 -3.63 7.90
C ASN A 142 26.58 -3.31 6.45
N GLY A 143 26.63 -2.04 6.05
CA GLY A 143 26.51 -1.62 4.66
C GLY A 143 25.11 -1.21 4.20
N ALA A 144 24.16 -0.98 5.12
CA ALA A 144 22.86 -0.37 4.75
C ALA A 144 23.09 1.05 4.24
N LYS A 145 22.80 1.28 2.96
CA LYS A 145 22.89 2.57 2.28
C LYS A 145 21.90 2.60 1.14
N PHE A 146 21.21 3.73 0.96
CA PHE A 146 20.29 3.93 -0.16
C PHE A 146 19.13 2.91 -0.22
N ASP A 147 18.64 2.45 0.92
CA ASP A 147 17.60 1.40 1.05
C ASP A 147 16.23 1.81 0.46
N SER A 148 16.08 3.06 0.00
CA SER A 148 14.95 3.48 -0.82
C SER A 148 14.98 2.90 -2.25
N TRP A 149 16.09 2.33 -2.66
CA TRP A 149 16.28 1.70 -3.97
C TRP A 149 16.30 0.19 -3.80
N SER A 150 15.44 -0.51 -4.52
CA SER A 150 15.25 -1.95 -4.39
C SER A 150 16.53 -2.76 -4.61
N GLU A 151 17.45 -2.27 -5.44
CA GLU A 151 18.74 -2.91 -5.70
C GLU A 151 19.74 -2.83 -4.53
N TYR A 152 19.53 -1.91 -3.57
CA TYR A 152 20.37 -1.76 -2.37
C TYR A 152 19.69 -2.26 -1.10
N PHE A 153 18.37 -2.42 -1.15
CA PHE A 153 17.58 -2.86 -0.02
C PHE A 153 17.86 -4.33 0.30
N ASP A 154 18.25 -4.61 1.53
CA ASP A 154 18.47 -5.96 2.05
C ASP A 154 17.75 -6.13 3.38
N PHE A 155 16.62 -6.82 3.34
CA PHE A 155 15.79 -7.06 4.52
C PHE A 155 16.50 -7.86 5.61
N HIS A 156 17.33 -8.86 5.22
CA HIS A 156 18.04 -9.69 6.18
C HIS A 156 19.02 -8.88 7.02
N ARG A 157 19.70 -7.90 6.42
CA ARG A 157 20.59 -6.98 7.15
C ARG A 157 19.89 -6.26 8.28
N TRP A 158 18.63 -5.87 8.08
CA TRP A 158 17.82 -5.21 9.11
C TRP A 158 17.37 -6.19 10.20
N MET A 159 17.02 -7.42 9.85
CA MET A 159 16.67 -8.46 10.82
C MET A 159 17.87 -8.85 11.68
N ASP A 160 19.05 -8.98 11.09
CA ASP A 160 20.30 -9.24 11.78
C ASP A 160 20.65 -8.09 12.75
N ALA A 161 20.45 -6.83 12.33
CA ALA A 161 20.67 -5.67 13.18
C ALA A 161 19.72 -5.64 14.38
N LEU A 162 18.43 -5.93 14.20
CA LEU A 162 17.45 -6.06 15.28
C LEU A 162 17.87 -7.16 16.26
N SER A 163 18.23 -8.33 15.73
CA SER A 163 18.68 -9.48 16.53
C SER A 163 19.94 -9.17 17.32
N ALA A 164 20.94 -8.54 16.69
CA ALA A 164 22.19 -8.15 17.34
C ALA A 164 21.97 -7.16 18.50
N CYS A 165 20.97 -6.29 18.39
CA CYS A 165 20.56 -5.35 19.42
C CYS A 165 19.57 -5.96 20.46
N GLY A 166 19.23 -7.24 20.32
CA GLY A 166 18.30 -7.94 21.22
C GLY A 166 16.87 -7.41 21.14
N LEU A 167 16.45 -6.91 19.98
CA LEU A 167 15.12 -6.37 19.74
C LEU A 167 14.31 -7.30 18.85
N ASP A 168 13.00 -7.37 19.15
CA ASP A 168 12.00 -8.13 18.41
C ASP A 168 11.18 -7.18 17.54
N GLY A 169 11.28 -7.34 16.22
CA GLY A 169 10.51 -6.54 15.25
C GLY A 169 9.01 -6.72 15.39
N ASP A 170 8.55 -7.93 15.69
CA ASP A 170 7.13 -8.24 15.85
C ASP A 170 6.53 -7.55 17.08
N PHE A 171 7.33 -7.32 18.11
CA PHE A 171 6.90 -6.53 19.26
C PHE A 171 6.48 -5.11 18.84
N TYR A 172 7.17 -4.50 17.90
CA TYR A 172 6.82 -3.16 17.43
C TYR A 172 5.71 -3.17 16.38
N ALA A 173 5.72 -4.12 15.45
CA ALA A 173 4.79 -4.13 14.32
C ALA A 173 3.39 -4.64 14.71
N HIS A 174 3.31 -5.69 15.56
CA HIS A 174 2.08 -6.46 15.77
C HIS A 174 1.46 -6.33 17.17
N ARG A 175 1.97 -5.45 18.04
CA ARG A 175 1.42 -5.23 19.39
C ARG A 175 0.93 -3.82 19.61
#